data_a8370baa04104ad7c238ff15f79f0741
#
_entry.id   a8370baa04104ad7c238ff15f79f0741
#
_cell.length_a   1.000
_cell.length_b   1.000
_cell.length_c   1.000
_cell.angle_alpha   90.00
_cell.angle_beta   90.00
_cell.angle_gamma   90.00
#
_symmetry.space_group_name_H-M   'P 1'
#
loop_
_entity.id
_entity.type
_entity.pdbx_description
1 polymer ?
#
loop_
_entity_poly.entity_id
_entity_poly.type
_entity_poly.pdbx_seq_one_letter_code
_entity_poly.pdbx_strand_id
1 'polypeptide(L)'
;MLVVDNTFTPLIMAPIQLGADVVIHSLTKFMNGASDHIAGAVCGTTEFIMKLMDLHTGSLMLLGPTMDPQVAFDISLRLPHLGLRMAEHSRRAHAMATRLAELGLPVTYPGLTNHPDHALLTELKNPDFGHGGILALDLGSRERAFEFMGLLQNENQ
;
A
#
# COMPACT_ATOMS: atom_id res chain seq x y z
N MET A 1 -11.81 0.70 -19.25
CA MET A 1 -11.90 0.71 -17.76
C MET A 1 -10.51 0.47 -17.20
N LEU A 2 -10.00 1.41 -16.42
CA LEU A 2 -8.72 1.32 -15.72
C LEU A 2 -9.00 1.01 -14.24
N VAL A 3 -8.49 -0.12 -13.76
CA VAL A 3 -8.59 -0.55 -12.36
C VAL A 3 -7.19 -0.45 -11.74
N VAL A 4 -7.06 0.23 -10.62
CA VAL A 4 -5.79 0.44 -9.92
C VAL A 4 -5.86 -0.14 -8.51
N ASP A 5 -4.94 -1.03 -8.18
CA ASP A 5 -4.72 -1.46 -6.79
C ASP A 5 -3.82 -0.42 -6.10
N ASN A 6 -4.40 0.32 -5.15
CA ASN A 6 -3.70 1.37 -4.40
C ASN A 6 -3.39 0.94 -2.96
N THR A 7 -3.24 -0.35 -2.72
CA THR A 7 -2.99 -0.91 -1.40
C THR A 7 -1.73 -0.35 -0.73
N PHE A 8 -0.66 -0.14 -1.50
CA PHE A 8 0.64 0.28 -0.95
C PHE A 8 0.85 1.80 -0.89
N THR A 9 -0.05 2.56 -1.53
CA THR A 9 0.06 4.02 -1.60
C THR A 9 -1.22 4.76 -1.17
N PRO A 10 -1.96 4.29 -0.12
CA PRO A 10 -3.11 5.03 0.36
C PRO A 10 -2.66 6.42 0.81
N LEU A 11 -3.43 7.45 0.48
CA LEU A 11 -3.15 8.89 0.67
C LEU A 11 -1.95 9.44 -0.12
N ILE A 12 -0.99 8.61 -0.52
CA ILE A 12 0.16 9.04 -1.33
C ILE A 12 -0.27 9.28 -2.77
N MET A 13 -1.05 8.35 -3.32
CA MET A 13 -1.61 8.46 -4.67
C MET A 13 -3.13 8.58 -4.60
N ALA A 14 -3.70 9.37 -5.50
CA ALA A 14 -5.15 9.50 -5.71
C ALA A 14 -5.52 9.02 -7.13
N PRO A 15 -5.56 7.70 -7.41
CA PRO A 15 -5.69 7.18 -8.77
C PRO A 15 -6.94 7.67 -9.51
N ILE A 16 -8.06 7.91 -8.80
CA ILE A 16 -9.28 8.48 -9.40
C ILE A 16 -9.01 9.86 -10.01
N GLN A 17 -8.20 10.70 -9.36
CA GLN A 17 -7.83 12.01 -9.89
C GLN A 17 -6.87 11.92 -11.09
N LEU A 18 -6.20 10.79 -11.23
CA LEU A 18 -5.28 10.46 -12.33
C LEU A 18 -5.96 9.67 -13.45
N GLY A 19 -7.29 9.52 -13.43
CA GLY A 19 -8.07 8.91 -14.49
C GLY A 19 -8.40 7.42 -14.31
N ALA A 20 -8.18 6.85 -13.13
CA ALA A 20 -8.67 5.51 -12.84
C ALA A 20 -10.21 5.50 -12.71
N ASP A 21 -10.84 4.47 -13.26
CA ASP A 21 -12.28 4.24 -13.13
C ASP A 21 -12.64 3.57 -11.79
N VAL A 22 -11.76 2.68 -11.32
CA VAL A 22 -11.95 1.88 -10.11
C VAL A 22 -10.64 1.79 -9.35
N VAL A 23 -10.71 1.95 -8.02
CA VAL A 23 -9.58 1.76 -7.12
C VAL A 23 -9.87 0.66 -6.12
N ILE A 24 -8.91 -0.24 -5.95
CA ILE A 24 -8.99 -1.35 -4.99
C ILE A 24 -7.99 -1.11 -3.87
N HIS A 25 -8.40 -1.46 -2.66
CA HIS A 25 -7.50 -1.47 -1.49
C HIS A 25 -7.64 -2.79 -0.74
N SER A 26 -6.52 -3.44 -0.45
CA SER A 26 -6.47 -4.38 0.66
C SER A 26 -6.44 -3.57 1.96
N LEU A 27 -7.57 -3.51 2.65
CA LEU A 27 -7.65 -2.85 3.97
C LEU A 27 -6.78 -3.58 5.00
N THR A 28 -6.52 -4.87 4.81
CA THR A 28 -5.62 -5.72 5.59
C THR A 28 -4.24 -5.09 5.84
N LYS A 29 -3.74 -4.28 4.88
CA LYS A 29 -2.38 -3.73 4.90
C LYS A 29 -2.31 -2.38 5.64
N PHE A 30 -1.89 -1.33 4.96
CA PHE A 30 -1.65 -0.02 5.58
C PHE A 30 -2.89 0.61 6.21
N MET A 31 -4.08 0.42 5.63
CA MET A 31 -5.29 1.02 6.19
C MET A 31 -5.65 0.44 7.56
N ASN A 32 -5.58 -0.87 7.72
CA ASN A 32 -5.73 -1.52 9.02
C ASN A 32 -4.51 -1.23 9.91
N GLY A 33 -3.30 -1.55 9.45
CA GLY A 33 -2.02 -1.24 10.08
C GLY A 33 -1.67 -2.07 11.31
N ALA A 34 -2.49 -3.05 11.71
CA ALA A 34 -2.28 -3.89 12.88
C ALA A 34 -2.09 -5.38 12.55
N SER A 35 -2.23 -5.78 11.30
CA SER A 35 -2.03 -7.16 10.79
C SER A 35 -2.94 -8.22 11.45
N ASP A 36 -4.09 -7.82 11.98
CA ASP A 36 -5.03 -8.66 12.73
C ASP A 36 -6.37 -8.90 12.00
N HIS A 37 -6.63 -8.19 10.89
CA HIS A 37 -7.86 -8.31 10.12
C HIS A 37 -7.61 -8.50 8.63
N ILE A 38 -8.50 -9.22 7.98
CA ILE A 38 -8.55 -9.38 6.52
C ILE A 38 -9.78 -8.65 5.99
N ALA A 39 -9.57 -7.66 5.13
CA ALA A 39 -10.64 -6.89 4.53
C ALA A 39 -10.19 -6.23 3.23
N GLY A 40 -11.15 -5.83 2.41
CA GLY A 40 -10.92 -5.12 1.14
C GLY A 40 -11.96 -4.03 0.91
N ALA A 41 -11.61 -3.07 0.06
CA ALA A 41 -12.52 -2.05 -0.42
C ALA A 41 -12.39 -1.87 -1.92
N VAL A 42 -13.53 -1.64 -2.57
CA VAL A 42 -13.63 -1.24 -3.97
C VAL A 42 -14.24 0.15 -4.01
N CYS A 43 -13.56 1.08 -4.64
CA CYS A 43 -13.97 2.47 -4.80
C CYS A 43 -14.18 2.76 -6.29
N GLY A 44 -15.30 3.40 -6.62
CA GLY A 44 -15.64 3.77 -7.98
C GLY A 44 -16.87 4.68 -8.01
N THR A 45 -17.40 4.94 -9.19
CA THR A 45 -18.65 5.70 -9.31
C THR A 45 -19.82 4.98 -8.64
N THR A 46 -20.81 5.73 -8.19
CA THR A 46 -22.03 5.15 -7.63
C THR A 46 -22.68 4.15 -8.60
N GLU A 47 -22.72 4.47 -9.89
CA GLU A 47 -23.27 3.57 -10.92
C GLU A 47 -22.50 2.23 -10.97
N PHE A 48 -21.16 2.28 -10.93
CA PHE A 48 -20.33 1.07 -10.93
C PHE A 48 -20.59 0.22 -9.67
N ILE A 49 -20.60 0.84 -8.50
CA ILE A 49 -20.85 0.11 -7.23
C ILE A 49 -22.24 -0.48 -7.20
N MET A 50 -23.27 0.24 -7.66
CA MET A 50 -24.63 -0.28 -7.71
C MET A 50 -24.77 -1.47 -8.67
N LYS A 51 -24.02 -1.50 -9.80
CA LYS A 51 -23.97 -2.69 -10.67
C LYS A 51 -23.33 -3.91 -9.98
N LEU A 52 -22.32 -3.71 -9.14
CA LEU A 52 -21.73 -4.81 -8.35
C LEU A 52 -22.72 -5.37 -7.32
N MET A 53 -23.66 -4.55 -6.85
CA MET A 53 -24.67 -4.89 -5.84
C MET A 53 -26.00 -5.31 -6.45
N ASP A 54 -26.14 -5.35 -7.78
CA ASP A 54 -27.38 -5.74 -8.45
C ASP A 54 -27.82 -7.15 -8.01
N LEU A 55 -29.11 -7.29 -7.70
CA LEU A 55 -29.68 -8.51 -7.11
C LEU A 55 -29.50 -9.76 -7.98
N HIS A 56 -29.52 -9.60 -9.31
CA HIS A 56 -29.52 -10.71 -10.25
C HIS A 56 -28.18 -10.94 -10.96
N THR A 57 -27.39 -9.90 -11.12
CA THR A 57 -26.17 -9.94 -11.93
C THR A 57 -24.92 -9.41 -11.21
N GLY A 58 -25.11 -8.79 -10.05
CA GLY A 58 -24.02 -8.16 -9.29
C GLY A 58 -23.11 -9.19 -8.62
N SER A 59 -21.82 -9.10 -8.87
CA SER A 59 -20.84 -10.03 -8.31
C SER A 59 -20.79 -10.01 -6.79
N LEU A 60 -20.96 -8.87 -6.15
CA LEU A 60 -21.01 -8.77 -4.69
C LEU A 60 -22.26 -9.45 -4.13
N MET A 61 -23.39 -9.32 -4.81
CA MET A 61 -24.65 -9.96 -4.38
C MET A 61 -24.59 -11.48 -4.56
N LEU A 62 -24.09 -11.95 -5.71
CA LEU A 62 -24.04 -13.36 -6.04
C LEU A 62 -22.99 -14.14 -5.25
N LEU A 63 -21.84 -13.54 -4.96
CA LEU A 63 -20.75 -14.17 -4.22
C LEU A 63 -20.85 -13.96 -2.70
N GLY A 64 -21.61 -12.95 -2.26
CA GLY A 64 -21.84 -12.63 -0.86
C GLY A 64 -20.62 -12.21 -0.03
N PRO A 65 -19.60 -11.54 -0.57
CA PRO A 65 -18.47 -11.08 0.24
C PRO A 65 -18.93 -9.92 1.15
N THR A 66 -19.19 -10.22 2.39
CA THR A 66 -19.60 -9.23 3.40
C THR A 66 -18.52 -9.11 4.45
N MET A 67 -18.08 -7.87 4.72
CA MET A 67 -17.14 -7.60 5.79
C MET A 67 -17.81 -7.85 7.14
N ASP A 68 -17.11 -8.52 8.05
CA ASP A 68 -17.56 -8.65 9.43
C ASP A 68 -17.74 -7.28 10.08
N PRO A 69 -18.88 -7.01 10.77
CA PRO A 69 -19.13 -5.71 11.39
C PRO A 69 -18.08 -5.28 12.42
N GLN A 70 -17.51 -6.21 13.17
CA GLN A 70 -16.45 -5.90 14.14
C GLN A 70 -15.16 -5.46 13.42
N VAL A 71 -14.81 -6.14 12.34
CA VAL A 71 -13.67 -5.76 11.49
C VAL A 71 -13.89 -4.37 10.89
N ALA A 72 -15.09 -4.06 10.41
CA ALA A 72 -15.44 -2.75 9.88
C ALA A 72 -15.30 -1.65 10.96
N PHE A 73 -15.78 -1.93 12.16
CA PHE A 73 -15.68 -1.03 13.30
C PHE A 73 -14.21 -0.77 13.67
N ASP A 74 -13.41 -1.81 13.84
CA ASP A 74 -11.99 -1.69 14.21
C ASP A 74 -11.19 -0.91 13.16
N ILE A 75 -11.42 -1.18 11.88
CA ILE A 75 -10.79 -0.41 10.79
C ILE A 75 -11.23 1.05 10.85
N SER A 76 -12.51 1.34 11.10
CA SER A 76 -13.02 2.72 11.20
C SER A 76 -12.33 3.54 12.29
N LEU A 77 -11.94 2.91 13.40
CA LEU A 77 -11.17 3.56 14.47
C LEU A 77 -9.71 3.84 14.07
N ARG A 78 -9.18 3.11 13.09
CA ARG A 78 -7.77 3.20 12.64
C ARG A 78 -7.57 4.17 11.48
N LEU A 79 -8.61 4.46 10.72
CA LEU A 79 -8.53 5.40 9.58
C LEU A 79 -8.18 6.84 9.97
N PRO A 80 -8.68 7.42 11.08
CA PRO A 80 -8.35 8.80 11.44
C PRO A 80 -6.86 9.11 11.61
N HIS A 81 -6.06 8.12 11.98
CA HIS A 81 -4.61 8.29 12.11
C HIS A 81 -3.79 7.65 10.96
N LEU A 82 -4.45 7.26 9.86
CA LEU A 82 -3.77 6.70 8.69
C LEU A 82 -2.74 7.67 8.13
N GLY A 83 -3.06 8.97 8.05
CA GLY A 83 -2.14 9.99 7.54
C GLY A 83 -0.82 10.04 8.31
N LEU A 84 -0.88 10.03 9.63
CA LEU A 84 0.30 10.01 10.49
C LEU A 84 1.15 8.77 10.25
N ARG A 85 0.51 7.61 10.10
CA ARG A 85 1.22 6.34 9.84
C ARG A 85 1.86 6.34 8.45
N MET A 86 1.18 6.81 7.41
CA MET A 86 1.71 6.85 6.05
C MET A 86 2.89 7.81 5.93
N ALA A 87 2.83 8.98 6.55
CA ALA A 87 3.94 9.92 6.60
C ALA A 87 5.17 9.31 7.30
N GLU A 88 4.96 8.64 8.43
CA GLU A 88 6.05 8.01 9.18
C GLU A 88 6.63 6.78 8.45
N HIS A 89 5.81 5.96 7.81
CA HIS A 89 6.29 4.87 6.95
C HIS A 89 7.19 5.38 5.83
N SER A 90 6.76 6.45 5.14
CA SER A 90 7.55 7.05 4.06
C SER A 90 8.87 7.65 4.58
N ARG A 91 8.83 8.35 5.72
CA ARG A 91 10.03 8.92 6.33
C ARG A 91 11.05 7.84 6.70
N ARG A 92 10.59 6.75 7.33
CA ARG A 92 11.47 5.62 7.72
C ARG A 92 12.02 4.89 6.50
N ALA A 93 11.18 4.61 5.51
CA ALA A 93 11.63 3.94 4.29
C ALA A 93 12.68 4.78 3.54
N HIS A 94 12.48 6.10 3.47
CA HIS A 94 13.44 7.00 2.85
C HIS A 94 14.79 7.01 3.60
N ALA A 95 14.77 7.14 4.92
CA ALA A 95 16.00 7.11 5.73
C ALA A 95 16.75 5.78 5.58
N MET A 96 16.02 4.65 5.62
CA MET A 96 16.62 3.32 5.43
C MET A 96 17.19 3.16 4.03
N ALA A 97 16.43 3.50 2.98
CA ALA A 97 16.88 3.40 1.60
C ALA A 97 18.12 4.25 1.33
N THR A 98 18.15 5.48 1.85
CA THR A 98 19.32 6.37 1.75
C THR A 98 20.54 5.71 2.41
N ARG A 99 20.38 5.20 3.63
CA ARG A 99 21.49 4.56 4.34
C ARG A 99 22.00 3.30 3.65
N LEU A 100 21.12 2.48 3.11
CA LEU A 100 21.51 1.29 2.34
C LEU A 100 22.24 1.68 1.04
N ALA A 101 21.79 2.71 0.35
CA ALA A 101 22.44 3.22 -0.85
C ALA A 101 23.84 3.79 -0.55
N GLU A 102 24.02 4.53 0.55
CA GLU A 102 25.33 5.03 1.01
C GLU A 102 26.32 3.89 1.32
N LEU A 103 25.81 2.73 1.77
CA LEU A 103 26.61 1.53 2.00
C LEU A 103 26.93 0.77 0.71
N GLY A 104 26.50 1.26 -0.44
CA GLY A 104 26.73 0.62 -1.74
C GLY A 104 25.83 -0.60 -2.00
N LEU A 105 24.76 -0.78 -1.22
CA LEU A 105 23.83 -1.89 -1.40
C LEU A 105 22.81 -1.59 -2.51
N PRO A 106 22.45 -2.58 -3.33
CA PRO A 106 21.51 -2.40 -4.43
C PRO A 106 20.07 -2.31 -3.92
N VAL A 107 19.68 -1.11 -3.50
CA VAL A 107 18.33 -0.79 -3.00
C VAL A 107 17.51 -0.11 -4.09
N THR A 108 16.26 -0.54 -4.23
CA THR A 108 15.25 0.08 -5.08
C THR A 108 14.20 0.75 -4.19
N TYR A 109 14.07 2.06 -4.31
CA TYR A 109 13.06 2.84 -3.59
C TYR A 109 12.70 4.09 -4.41
N PRO A 110 11.41 4.33 -4.70
CA PRO A 110 10.99 5.46 -5.54
C PRO A 110 11.32 6.86 -4.96
N GLY A 111 11.61 6.95 -3.67
CA GLY A 111 12.05 8.19 -3.02
C GLY A 111 13.51 8.54 -3.23
N LEU A 112 14.32 7.65 -3.79
CA LEU A 112 15.71 7.96 -4.15
C LEU A 112 15.77 8.61 -5.53
N THR A 113 16.59 9.64 -5.68
CA THR A 113 16.71 10.43 -6.92
C THR A 113 17.25 9.64 -8.11
N ASN A 114 17.93 8.53 -7.87
CA ASN A 114 18.42 7.62 -8.90
C ASN A 114 17.38 6.58 -9.37
N HIS A 115 16.19 6.55 -8.74
CA HIS A 115 15.11 5.68 -9.22
C HIS A 115 14.54 6.23 -10.54
N PRO A 116 14.32 5.39 -11.56
CA PRO A 116 13.88 5.85 -12.89
C PRO A 116 12.58 6.66 -12.85
N ASP A 117 11.64 6.28 -11.98
CA ASP A 117 10.33 6.92 -11.87
C ASP A 117 10.24 7.94 -10.71
N HIS A 118 11.37 8.33 -10.11
CA HIS A 118 11.38 9.27 -8.99
C HIS A 118 10.67 10.59 -9.34
N ALA A 119 11.02 11.18 -10.49
CA ALA A 119 10.45 12.44 -10.93
C ALA A 119 8.94 12.32 -11.18
N LEU A 120 8.52 11.26 -11.88
CA LEU A 120 7.12 11.00 -12.17
C LEU A 120 6.30 10.80 -10.89
N LEU A 121 6.76 9.96 -9.97
CA LEU A 121 6.03 9.75 -8.71
C LEU A 121 5.99 11.03 -7.88
N THR A 122 7.07 11.82 -7.88
CA THR A 122 7.13 13.10 -7.15
C THR A 122 6.10 14.10 -7.68
N GLU A 123 5.86 14.11 -9.00
CA GLU A 123 4.83 14.95 -9.64
C GLU A 123 3.40 14.48 -9.30
N LEU A 124 3.16 13.16 -9.33
CA LEU A 124 1.82 12.59 -9.22
C LEU A 124 1.34 12.39 -7.77
N LYS A 125 2.26 12.31 -6.82
CA LYS A 125 1.92 12.02 -5.42
C LYS A 125 1.39 13.22 -4.65
N ASN A 126 0.65 12.96 -3.58
CA ASN A 126 0.37 13.95 -2.57
C ASN A 126 1.68 14.34 -1.83
N PRO A 127 2.05 15.63 -1.82
CA PRO A 127 3.33 16.09 -1.24
C PRO A 127 3.49 15.73 0.24
N ASP A 128 2.39 15.64 1.00
CA ASP A 128 2.42 15.50 2.46
C ASP A 128 2.86 14.10 2.96
N PHE A 129 2.80 13.07 2.11
CA PHE A 129 2.96 11.68 2.55
C PHE A 129 4.24 10.98 2.04
N GLY A 130 5.14 11.68 1.36
CA GLY A 130 6.40 11.12 0.87
C GLY A 130 6.23 10.13 -0.29
N HIS A 131 7.08 9.08 -0.37
CA HIS A 131 7.16 8.16 -1.51
C HIS A 131 6.79 6.70 -1.16
N GLY A 132 6.13 6.48 -0.04
CA GLY A 132 5.68 5.17 0.40
C GLY A 132 6.61 4.47 1.38
N GLY A 133 6.09 3.39 1.96
CA GLY A 133 6.75 2.64 3.03
C GLY A 133 7.42 1.34 2.57
N ILE A 134 7.60 1.13 1.26
CA ILE A 134 8.15 -0.12 0.71
C ILE A 134 9.43 0.17 -0.06
N LEU A 135 10.47 -0.58 0.25
CA LEU A 135 11.72 -0.63 -0.51
C LEU A 135 12.07 -2.08 -0.82
N ALA A 136 12.87 -2.30 -1.83
CA ALA A 136 13.43 -3.62 -2.15
C ALA A 136 14.96 -3.57 -2.08
N LEU A 137 15.55 -4.65 -1.54
CA LEU A 137 16.99 -4.85 -1.49
C LEU A 137 17.31 -6.10 -2.29
N ASP A 138 18.12 -5.96 -3.34
CA ASP A 138 18.60 -7.09 -4.12
C ASP A 138 19.84 -7.69 -3.45
N LEU A 139 19.73 -8.91 -2.99
CA LEU A 139 20.82 -9.65 -2.34
C LEU A 139 21.55 -10.60 -3.30
N GLY A 140 21.19 -10.57 -4.59
CA GLY A 140 21.87 -11.27 -5.68
C GLY A 140 21.54 -12.75 -5.78
N SER A 141 21.11 -13.42 -4.70
CA SER A 141 20.63 -14.80 -4.74
C SER A 141 19.59 -15.09 -3.67
N ARG A 142 18.82 -16.16 -3.92
CA ARG A 142 17.82 -16.66 -2.98
C ARG A 142 18.44 -17.09 -1.63
N GLU A 143 19.57 -17.76 -1.70
CA GLU A 143 20.30 -18.27 -0.53
C GLU A 143 20.73 -17.13 0.37
N ARG A 144 21.32 -16.08 -0.20
CA ARG A 144 21.70 -14.87 0.55
C ARG A 144 20.50 -14.13 1.13
N ALA A 145 19.37 -14.12 0.43
CA ALA A 145 18.15 -13.53 0.94
C ALA A 145 17.63 -14.27 2.18
N PHE A 146 17.64 -15.61 2.15
CA PHE A 146 17.25 -16.41 3.32
C PHE A 146 18.23 -16.28 4.49
N GLU A 147 19.52 -16.23 4.23
CA GLU A 147 20.54 -15.99 5.25
C GLU A 147 20.31 -14.63 5.93
N PHE A 148 20.11 -13.58 5.14
CA PHE A 148 19.82 -12.23 5.66
C PHE A 148 18.54 -12.22 6.52
N MET A 149 17.47 -12.87 6.07
CA MET A 149 16.24 -12.98 6.86
C MET A 149 16.46 -13.70 8.19
N GLY A 150 17.27 -14.76 8.20
CA GLY A 150 17.64 -15.48 9.43
C GLY A 150 18.41 -14.61 10.43
N LEU A 151 19.34 -13.78 9.95
CA LEU A 151 20.08 -12.83 10.79
C LEU A 151 19.13 -11.79 11.42
N LEU A 152 18.19 -11.23 10.66
CA LEU A 152 17.20 -10.27 11.18
C LEU A 152 16.30 -10.88 12.28
N GLN A 153 16.00 -12.17 12.20
CA GLN A 153 15.21 -12.85 13.24
C GLN A 153 15.99 -13.00 14.56
N ASN A 154 17.28 -13.29 14.47
CA ASN A 154 18.13 -13.49 15.63
C ASN A 154 18.44 -12.19 16.39
N GLU A 155 18.49 -11.05 15.71
CA GLU A 155 18.70 -9.72 16.31
C GLU A 155 17.47 -9.21 17.09
N ASN A 156 16.29 -9.81 16.91
CA ASN A 156 15.04 -9.40 17.55
C ASN A 156 14.63 -10.31 18.75
N GLN A 157 15.50 -11.22 19.19
CA GLN A 157 15.34 -12.04 20.39
C GLN A 157 16.25 -11.52 21.52
#